data_65faf66aa12fee97a111b3c46f11634c
#
_entry.id   65faf66aa12fee97a111b3c46f11634c
#
_cell.length_a   1.000
_cell.length_b   1.000
_cell.length_c   1.000
_cell.angle_alpha   90.00
_cell.angle_beta   90.00
_cell.angle_gamma   90.00
#
_symmetry.space_group_name_H-M   'P 1'
#
loop_
_entity.id
_entity.type
_entity.pdbx_description
1 polymer ?
#
loop_
_entity_poly.entity_id
_entity_poly.type
_entity_poly.pdbx_seq_one_letter_code
_entity_poly.pdbx_strand_id
1 'polypeptide(L)'
;MNPESLVECLEGLEPAFLQASQAALRMQKGVQSFNKLQTGNPAIDIVTEADLATQESILKAMRSTALTGCRLLAEEDTESVQAFAAESTLYLGLDPIDGTAVYAKGAQHFSTIVSLHDGEKFLYMFIHFPAWNWTLKVARGKYVAVGTAPKLPVLFDDAEKSILYWSGRPECNIPPELLSALKVNGLTFRKMSSFAKGVGTIELFSANQIAGVYYENMNVYDGCAEYAIATGRGQPLYSDVGSGKLRLSDIRSSQKGLYYPGYYLVLTRPLK
;
A
#
# COMPACT_ATOMS: atom_id res chain seq x y z
N MET A 1 21.25 6.99 11.53
CA MET A 1 21.37 6.78 10.05
C MET A 1 20.84 8.02 9.34
N ASN A 2 21.45 8.38 8.20
CA ASN A 2 20.94 9.47 7.37
C ASN A 2 19.77 8.95 6.50
N PRO A 3 18.56 9.50 6.63
CA PRO A 3 17.42 9.07 5.81
C PRO A 3 17.63 9.18 4.30
N GLU A 4 18.35 10.21 3.85
CA GLU A 4 18.62 10.43 2.43
C GLU A 4 19.49 9.31 1.83
N SER A 5 20.53 8.88 2.56
CA SER A 5 21.38 7.76 2.13
C SER A 5 20.61 6.43 2.08
N LEU A 6 19.58 6.25 2.92
CA LEU A 6 18.72 5.06 2.85
C LEU A 6 17.78 5.11 1.65
N VAL A 7 17.28 6.29 1.29
CA VAL A 7 16.49 6.46 0.05
C VAL A 7 17.35 6.13 -1.16
N GLU A 8 18.60 6.64 -1.23
CA GLU A 8 19.55 6.30 -2.31
C GLU A 8 19.85 4.80 -2.37
N CYS A 9 19.98 4.16 -1.21
CA CYS A 9 20.18 2.73 -1.12
C CYS A 9 18.97 1.96 -1.70
N LEU A 10 17.74 2.35 -1.34
CA LEU A 10 16.52 1.75 -1.89
C LEU A 10 16.40 1.96 -3.39
N GLU A 11 16.72 3.15 -3.90
CA GLU A 11 16.75 3.43 -5.34
C GLU A 11 17.77 2.53 -6.07
N GLY A 12 18.92 2.29 -5.46
CA GLY A 12 19.93 1.36 -5.99
C GLY A 12 19.47 -0.11 -6.00
N LEU A 13 18.51 -0.47 -5.15
CA LEU A 13 17.97 -1.83 -5.06
C LEU A 13 16.70 -2.05 -5.93
N GLU A 14 16.16 -1.02 -6.58
CA GLU A 14 14.98 -1.15 -7.46
C GLU A 14 15.11 -2.27 -8.51
N PRO A 15 16.28 -2.51 -9.15
CA PRO A 15 16.41 -3.66 -10.05
C PRO A 15 16.14 -5.02 -9.39
N ALA A 16 16.54 -5.18 -8.11
CA ALA A 16 16.26 -6.40 -7.37
C ALA A 16 14.76 -6.53 -7.01
N PHE A 17 14.09 -5.43 -6.67
CA PHE A 17 12.65 -5.42 -6.42
C PHE A 17 11.87 -5.79 -7.69
N LEU A 18 12.24 -5.20 -8.83
CA LEU A 18 11.65 -5.54 -10.13
C LEU A 18 11.86 -7.02 -10.47
N GLN A 19 13.05 -7.55 -10.24
CA GLN A 19 13.36 -8.96 -10.50
C GLN A 19 12.51 -9.89 -9.62
N ALA A 20 12.38 -9.60 -8.33
CA ALA A 20 11.57 -10.37 -7.38
C ALA A 20 10.09 -10.35 -7.77
N SER A 21 9.54 -9.17 -8.07
CA SER A 21 8.16 -8.99 -8.50
C SER A 21 7.86 -9.72 -9.83
N GLN A 22 8.79 -9.67 -10.80
CA GLN A 22 8.68 -10.43 -12.04
C GLN A 22 8.80 -11.94 -11.83
N ALA A 23 9.55 -12.39 -10.82
CA ALA A 23 9.58 -13.79 -10.44
C ALA A 23 8.22 -14.24 -9.88
N ALA A 24 7.58 -13.42 -9.03
CA ALA A 24 6.22 -13.66 -8.55
C ALA A 24 5.24 -13.84 -9.72
N LEU A 25 5.29 -12.99 -10.74
CA LEU A 25 4.43 -13.13 -11.93
C LEU A 25 4.64 -14.47 -12.65
N ARG A 26 5.90 -14.94 -12.75
CA ARG A 26 6.17 -16.25 -13.35
C ARG A 26 5.65 -17.43 -12.50
N MET A 27 5.70 -17.29 -11.18
CA MET A 27 5.21 -18.30 -10.24
C MET A 27 3.69 -18.40 -10.18
N GLN A 28 2.96 -17.38 -10.63
CA GLN A 28 1.50 -17.32 -10.53
C GLN A 28 0.82 -18.55 -11.18
N LYS A 29 1.39 -19.08 -12.25
CA LYS A 29 0.88 -20.30 -12.89
C LYS A 29 1.19 -21.52 -12.02
N GLY A 30 0.15 -22.11 -11.42
CA GLY A 30 0.28 -23.31 -10.60
C GLY A 30 0.67 -23.03 -9.14
N VAL A 31 0.61 -21.78 -8.68
CA VAL A 31 0.88 -21.42 -7.30
C VAL A 31 -0.08 -22.13 -6.34
N GLN A 32 0.45 -22.64 -5.23
CA GLN A 32 -0.33 -23.15 -4.12
C GLN A 32 -0.57 -22.05 -3.10
N SER A 33 -1.79 -21.96 -2.60
CA SER A 33 -2.19 -21.03 -1.55
C SER A 33 -2.45 -21.76 -0.23
N PHE A 34 -2.09 -21.12 0.88
CA PHE A 34 -2.28 -21.63 2.23
C PHE A 34 -3.01 -20.59 3.07
N ASN A 35 -3.70 -21.03 4.12
CA ASN A 35 -4.29 -20.12 5.10
C ASN A 35 -3.25 -19.79 6.18
N LYS A 36 -2.80 -18.53 6.25
CA LYS A 36 -1.93 -18.02 7.33
C LYS A 36 -2.72 -17.60 8.57
N LEU A 37 -3.98 -17.19 8.40
CA LEU A 37 -4.90 -16.78 9.46
C LEU A 37 -6.24 -17.49 9.30
N GLN A 38 -7.10 -17.39 10.30
CA GLN A 38 -8.46 -17.95 10.30
C GLN A 38 -9.49 -16.87 10.65
N THR A 39 -9.39 -15.72 10.01
CA THR A 39 -10.33 -14.61 10.23
C THR A 39 -11.63 -14.78 9.44
N GLY A 40 -11.67 -15.70 8.48
CA GLY A 40 -12.77 -15.91 7.53
C GLY A 40 -12.77 -14.90 6.38
N ASN A 41 -11.72 -14.08 6.25
CA ASN A 41 -11.54 -13.16 5.14
C ASN A 41 -10.36 -13.60 4.26
N PRO A 42 -10.62 -14.19 3.07
CA PRO A 42 -9.56 -14.66 2.18
C PRO A 42 -8.54 -13.58 1.78
N ALA A 43 -8.92 -12.29 1.84
CA ALA A 43 -8.02 -11.20 1.47
C ALA A 43 -6.86 -11.00 2.47
N ILE A 44 -6.97 -11.57 3.68
CA ILE A 44 -5.94 -11.49 4.73
C ILE A 44 -5.52 -12.85 5.26
N ASP A 45 -6.26 -13.91 4.91
CA ASP A 45 -5.99 -15.26 5.42
C ASP A 45 -5.07 -16.05 4.48
N ILE A 46 -4.97 -15.66 3.19
CA ILE A 46 -4.25 -16.41 2.17
C ILE A 46 -2.80 -15.92 2.08
N VAL A 47 -1.88 -16.84 2.03
CA VAL A 47 -0.48 -16.67 1.64
C VAL A 47 -0.14 -17.68 0.54
N THR A 48 0.76 -17.35 -0.34
CA THR A 48 1.28 -18.28 -1.34
C THR A 48 2.78 -18.48 -1.20
N GLU A 49 3.32 -19.53 -1.82
CA GLU A 49 4.77 -19.71 -1.90
C GLU A 49 5.48 -18.53 -2.58
N ALA A 50 4.76 -17.84 -3.47
CA ALA A 50 5.28 -16.68 -4.16
C ALA A 50 5.46 -15.47 -3.23
N ASP A 51 4.56 -15.26 -2.25
CA ASP A 51 4.71 -14.21 -1.23
C ASP A 51 6.00 -14.41 -0.45
N LEU A 52 6.21 -15.63 0.08
CA LEU A 52 7.40 -15.98 0.87
C LEU A 52 8.68 -15.84 0.04
N ALA A 53 8.69 -16.35 -1.20
CA ALA A 53 9.86 -16.31 -2.07
C ALA A 53 10.19 -14.86 -2.51
N THR A 54 9.18 -14.05 -2.80
CA THR A 54 9.34 -12.66 -3.21
C THR A 54 9.88 -11.83 -2.05
N GLN A 55 9.29 -11.95 -0.86
CA GLN A 55 9.77 -11.26 0.34
C GLN A 55 11.22 -11.63 0.64
N GLU A 56 11.53 -12.92 0.71
CA GLU A 56 12.87 -13.40 1.03
C GLU A 56 13.92 -12.91 0.00
N SER A 57 13.56 -12.86 -1.30
CA SER A 57 14.43 -12.31 -2.36
C SER A 57 14.74 -10.83 -2.14
N ILE A 58 13.73 -10.02 -1.81
CA ILE A 58 13.88 -8.58 -1.55
C ILE A 58 14.72 -8.36 -0.28
N LEU A 59 14.41 -9.05 0.81
CA LEU A 59 15.13 -8.92 2.07
C LEU A 59 16.59 -9.38 1.96
N LYS A 60 16.89 -10.42 1.18
CA LYS A 60 18.28 -10.82 0.88
C LYS A 60 19.08 -9.72 0.18
N ALA A 61 18.46 -8.98 -0.73
CA ALA A 61 19.12 -7.83 -1.36
C ALA A 61 19.37 -6.69 -0.37
N MET A 62 18.48 -6.48 0.60
CA MET A 62 18.60 -5.42 1.61
C MET A 62 19.59 -5.75 2.75
N ARG A 63 19.74 -7.02 3.15
CA ARG A 63 20.45 -7.43 4.36
C ARG A 63 21.95 -7.09 4.40
N SER A 64 22.56 -6.83 3.25
CA SER A 64 23.97 -6.41 3.14
C SER A 64 24.14 -4.89 3.11
N THR A 65 23.10 -4.14 3.43
CA THR A 65 23.06 -2.68 3.36
C THR A 65 22.77 -2.05 4.72
N ALA A 66 22.83 -0.72 4.80
CA ALA A 66 22.47 0.03 6.00
C ALA A 66 20.96 -0.06 6.36
N LEU A 67 20.12 -0.60 5.46
CA LEU A 67 18.68 -0.78 5.69
C LEU A 67 18.38 -1.73 6.85
N THR A 68 19.30 -2.64 7.19
CA THR A 68 19.16 -3.51 8.37
C THR A 68 19.07 -2.76 9.71
N GLY A 69 19.49 -1.51 9.77
CA GLY A 69 19.28 -0.64 10.91
C GLY A 69 17.88 -0.03 11.03
N CYS A 70 17.00 -0.25 10.05
CA CYS A 70 15.59 0.13 10.14
C CYS A 70 14.77 -0.97 10.82
N ARG A 71 13.66 -0.59 11.46
CA ARG A 71 12.66 -1.54 11.91
C ARG A 71 11.86 -2.04 10.71
N LEU A 72 11.90 -3.34 10.47
CA LEU A 72 11.16 -3.96 9.38
C LEU A 72 9.69 -4.20 9.77
N LEU A 73 8.79 -3.83 8.88
CA LEU A 73 7.36 -4.10 8.91
C LEU A 73 7.06 -4.93 7.64
N ALA A 74 7.34 -6.23 7.70
CA ALA A 74 7.08 -7.16 6.60
C ALA A 74 5.79 -7.93 6.84
N GLU A 75 5.08 -8.24 5.76
CA GLU A 75 3.80 -8.95 5.87
C GLU A 75 4.00 -10.42 6.25
N GLU A 76 5.06 -11.06 5.74
CA GLU A 76 5.33 -12.46 5.94
C GLU A 76 6.51 -12.68 6.90
N ASP A 77 6.52 -13.84 7.57
CA ASP A 77 7.65 -14.25 8.41
C ASP A 77 8.60 -15.14 7.59
N THR A 78 9.75 -14.59 7.24
CA THR A 78 10.80 -15.29 6.48
C THR A 78 12.15 -15.18 7.18
N GLU A 79 13.12 -16.03 6.78
CA GLU A 79 14.43 -16.12 7.43
C GLU A 79 15.15 -14.77 7.56
N SER A 80 15.12 -13.97 6.49
CA SER A 80 15.84 -12.69 6.44
C SER A 80 15.24 -11.58 7.32
N VAL A 81 14.02 -11.73 7.85
CA VAL A 81 13.40 -10.75 8.77
C VAL A 81 14.26 -10.48 9.99
N GLN A 82 14.92 -11.52 10.53
CA GLN A 82 15.76 -11.43 11.72
C GLN A 82 17.03 -10.58 11.55
N ALA A 83 17.39 -10.24 10.30
CA ALA A 83 18.56 -9.39 10.04
C ALA A 83 18.32 -7.91 10.33
N PHE A 84 17.07 -7.49 10.53
CA PHE A 84 16.69 -6.10 10.71
C PHE A 84 16.54 -5.71 12.17
N ALA A 85 16.71 -4.42 12.46
CA ALA A 85 16.63 -3.91 13.82
C ALA A 85 15.22 -4.12 14.41
N ALA A 86 15.16 -4.60 15.66
CA ALA A 86 13.91 -4.74 16.40
C ALA A 86 13.28 -3.38 16.73
N GLU A 87 14.13 -2.36 16.94
CA GLU A 87 13.73 -0.99 17.27
C GLU A 87 14.49 0.01 16.39
N SER A 88 13.80 0.99 15.87
CA SER A 88 14.35 2.11 15.10
C SER A 88 13.29 3.21 14.99
N THR A 89 13.73 4.44 14.74
CA THR A 89 12.85 5.54 14.34
C THR A 89 12.59 5.58 12.83
N LEU A 90 13.24 4.68 12.07
CA LEU A 90 13.05 4.51 10.63
C LEU A 90 12.45 3.14 10.40
N TYR A 91 11.41 3.09 9.60
CA TYR A 91 10.59 1.90 9.37
C TYR A 91 10.61 1.54 7.89
N LEU A 92 10.91 0.27 7.61
CA LEU A 92 10.77 -0.33 6.28
C LEU A 92 9.48 -1.12 6.22
N GLY A 93 8.58 -0.77 5.29
CA GLY A 93 7.39 -1.55 4.97
C GLY A 93 7.67 -2.45 3.77
N LEU A 94 7.16 -3.68 3.80
CA LEU A 94 7.24 -4.62 2.69
C LEU A 94 5.97 -5.47 2.61
N ASP A 95 5.26 -5.34 1.49
CA ASP A 95 4.26 -6.28 1.04
C ASP A 95 4.78 -6.93 -0.25
N PRO A 96 5.08 -8.23 -0.23
CA PRO A 96 5.61 -8.92 -1.39
C PRO A 96 4.61 -9.05 -2.53
N ILE A 97 3.33 -9.29 -2.21
CA ILE A 97 2.23 -9.44 -3.18
C ILE A 97 0.95 -8.81 -2.61
N ASP A 98 0.82 -7.47 -2.70
CA ASP A 98 -0.45 -6.82 -2.43
C ASP A 98 -1.53 -7.37 -3.39
N GLY A 99 -2.59 -7.89 -2.79
CA GLY A 99 -3.64 -8.58 -3.53
C GLY A 99 -3.44 -10.09 -3.66
N THR A 100 -2.84 -10.77 -2.68
CA THR A 100 -2.60 -12.23 -2.67
C THR A 100 -3.83 -13.06 -3.06
N ALA A 101 -5.03 -12.66 -2.59
CA ALA A 101 -6.27 -13.39 -2.90
C ALA A 101 -6.66 -13.34 -4.39
N VAL A 102 -6.35 -12.26 -5.10
CA VAL A 102 -6.60 -12.15 -6.55
C VAL A 102 -5.43 -12.75 -7.34
N TYR A 103 -4.20 -12.62 -6.84
CA TYR A 103 -3.02 -13.28 -7.36
C TYR A 103 -3.21 -14.80 -7.42
N ALA A 104 -3.67 -15.44 -6.33
CA ALA A 104 -3.93 -16.87 -6.25
C ALA A 104 -5.00 -17.36 -7.25
N LYS A 105 -5.85 -16.45 -7.74
CA LYS A 105 -6.87 -16.74 -8.79
C LYS A 105 -6.36 -16.46 -10.20
N GLY A 106 -5.08 -16.11 -10.38
CA GLY A 106 -4.48 -15.82 -11.67
C GLY A 106 -4.80 -14.41 -12.20
N ALA A 107 -5.29 -13.50 -11.36
CA ALA A 107 -5.53 -12.13 -11.77
C ALA A 107 -4.21 -11.35 -11.93
N GLN A 108 -4.21 -10.34 -12.82
CA GLN A 108 -3.02 -9.55 -13.12
C GLN A 108 -2.88 -8.32 -12.21
N HIS A 109 -3.91 -7.98 -11.44
CA HIS A 109 -3.97 -6.82 -10.55
C HIS A 109 -3.39 -7.16 -9.17
N PHE A 110 -2.08 -7.26 -9.11
CA PHE A 110 -1.32 -7.39 -7.87
C PHE A 110 -0.04 -6.56 -7.97
N SER A 111 0.49 -6.16 -6.84
CA SER A 111 1.69 -5.35 -6.78
C SER A 111 2.68 -5.83 -5.71
N THR A 112 3.94 -5.40 -5.84
CA THR A 112 4.95 -5.49 -4.79
C THR A 112 5.19 -4.10 -4.25
N ILE A 113 5.13 -3.93 -2.93
CA ILE A 113 5.22 -2.64 -2.26
C ILE A 113 6.43 -2.63 -1.33
N VAL A 114 7.30 -1.63 -1.47
CA VAL A 114 8.41 -1.34 -0.55
C VAL A 114 8.32 0.11 -0.12
N SER A 115 8.39 0.36 1.18
CA SER A 115 8.30 1.72 1.73
C SER A 115 9.37 2.01 2.78
N LEU A 116 9.68 3.29 2.97
CA LEU A 116 10.49 3.81 4.08
C LEU A 116 9.80 5.04 4.66
N HIS A 117 9.64 5.09 5.98
CA HIS A 117 9.13 6.27 6.68
C HIS A 117 9.87 6.54 8.00
N ASP A 118 9.79 7.77 8.47
CA ASP A 118 10.43 8.26 9.71
C ASP A 118 9.46 8.37 10.91
N GLY A 119 8.28 7.75 10.80
CA GLY A 119 7.22 7.85 11.80
C GLY A 119 6.26 9.02 11.59
N GLU A 120 6.59 9.99 10.74
CA GLU A 120 5.76 11.16 10.43
C GLU A 120 5.38 11.22 8.94
N LYS A 121 6.30 10.85 8.05
CA LYS A 121 6.10 10.92 6.59
C LYS A 121 6.81 9.79 5.87
N PHE A 122 6.29 9.45 4.69
CA PHE A 122 6.98 8.56 3.77
C PHE A 122 8.15 9.30 3.11
N LEU A 123 9.33 8.69 3.21
CA LEU A 123 10.58 9.15 2.57
C LEU A 123 10.75 8.49 1.20
N TYR A 124 10.25 7.25 1.09
CA TYR A 124 10.28 6.45 -0.11
C TYR A 124 9.06 5.51 -0.17
N MET A 125 8.54 5.33 -1.36
CA MET A 125 7.51 4.33 -1.69
C MET A 125 7.77 3.84 -3.10
N PHE A 126 7.82 2.53 -3.27
CA PHE A 126 7.94 1.83 -4.54
C PHE A 126 6.76 0.84 -4.62
N ILE A 127 6.02 0.91 -5.72
CA ILE A 127 4.89 0.04 -6.00
C ILE A 127 5.08 -0.44 -7.44
N HIS A 128 5.23 -1.75 -7.63
CA HIS A 128 5.40 -2.32 -8.97
C HIS A 128 4.31 -3.32 -9.29
N PHE A 129 3.66 -3.11 -10.43
CA PHE A 129 2.67 -4.00 -11.02
C PHE A 129 3.33 -4.82 -12.13
N PRO A 130 3.78 -6.05 -11.86
CA PRO A 130 4.65 -6.78 -12.79
C PRO A 130 3.96 -7.21 -14.08
N ALA A 131 2.64 -7.45 -14.04
CA ALA A 131 1.89 -7.83 -15.24
C ALA A 131 1.85 -6.73 -16.32
N TRP A 132 2.04 -5.46 -15.92
CA TRP A 132 2.04 -4.31 -16.84
C TRP A 132 3.39 -3.62 -16.94
N ASN A 133 4.39 -4.11 -16.21
CA ASN A 133 5.67 -3.41 -16.07
C ASN A 133 5.48 -1.94 -15.72
N TRP A 134 4.55 -1.68 -14.79
CA TRP A 134 4.17 -0.35 -14.35
C TRP A 134 4.63 -0.12 -12.92
N THR A 135 5.40 0.95 -12.71
CA THR A 135 5.96 1.31 -11.40
C THR A 135 5.45 2.69 -10.99
N LEU A 136 4.95 2.80 -9.77
CA LEU A 136 4.67 4.05 -9.10
C LEU A 136 5.73 4.25 -8.01
N LYS A 137 6.32 5.43 -7.96
CA LYS A 137 7.34 5.76 -6.99
C LYS A 137 7.07 7.12 -6.36
N VAL A 138 7.27 7.20 -5.04
CA VAL A 138 7.39 8.46 -4.32
C VAL A 138 8.75 8.46 -3.64
N ALA A 139 9.58 9.45 -3.96
CA ALA A 139 10.87 9.64 -3.32
C ALA A 139 11.13 11.13 -3.18
N ARG A 140 11.67 11.54 -2.04
CA ARG A 140 11.97 12.97 -1.76
C ARG A 140 10.76 13.89 -1.99
N GLY A 141 9.55 13.41 -1.64
CA GLY A 141 8.30 14.14 -1.81
C GLY A 141 7.83 14.32 -3.27
N LYS A 142 8.41 13.57 -4.22
CA LYS A 142 8.02 13.61 -5.64
C LYS A 142 7.43 12.28 -6.08
N TYR A 143 6.29 12.35 -6.73
CA TYR A 143 5.66 11.20 -7.39
C TYR A 143 6.18 11.04 -8.82
N VAL A 144 6.47 9.81 -9.19
CA VAL A 144 6.86 9.42 -10.55
C VAL A 144 6.15 8.13 -10.93
N ALA A 145 5.63 8.05 -12.15
CA ALA A 145 5.14 6.80 -12.73
C ALA A 145 6.04 6.41 -13.92
N VAL A 146 6.48 5.15 -13.95
CA VAL A 146 7.33 4.59 -15.00
C VAL A 146 6.61 3.42 -15.67
N GLY A 147 6.68 3.33 -16.98
CA GLY A 147 5.92 2.36 -17.77
C GLY A 147 4.55 2.87 -18.17
N THR A 148 3.69 2.00 -18.65
CA THR A 148 2.36 2.35 -19.13
C THR A 148 1.31 1.85 -18.15
N ALA A 149 0.52 2.77 -17.61
CA ALA A 149 -0.61 2.41 -16.78
C ALA A 149 -1.56 1.46 -17.53
N PRO A 150 -2.08 0.42 -16.88
CA PRO A 150 -3.03 -0.49 -17.49
C PRO A 150 -4.32 0.23 -17.86
N LYS A 151 -5.01 -0.28 -18.86
CA LYS A 151 -6.39 0.14 -19.13
C LYS A 151 -7.31 -0.47 -18.10
N LEU A 152 -7.69 0.32 -17.10
CA LEU A 152 -8.55 -0.15 -16.02
C LEU A 152 -10.01 -0.23 -16.47
N PRO A 153 -10.78 -1.22 -15.95
CA PRO A 153 -12.21 -1.29 -16.21
C PRO A 153 -12.95 -0.16 -15.50
N VAL A 154 -14.00 0.35 -16.12
CA VAL A 154 -14.96 1.21 -15.42
C VAL A 154 -15.72 0.35 -14.42
N LEU A 155 -15.60 0.67 -13.13
CA LEU A 155 -16.24 -0.12 -12.06
C LEU A 155 -17.73 0.15 -11.97
N PHE A 156 -18.13 1.42 -12.06
CA PHE A 156 -19.51 1.93 -11.99
C PHE A 156 -19.57 3.35 -12.57
N ASP A 157 -20.76 3.81 -12.95
CA ASP A 157 -20.97 5.04 -13.73
C ASP A 157 -20.54 6.33 -13.00
N ASP A 158 -20.51 6.32 -11.66
CA ASP A 158 -20.16 7.46 -10.80
C ASP A 158 -18.83 7.24 -10.05
N ALA A 159 -17.92 6.42 -10.60
CA ALA A 159 -16.66 6.09 -9.94
C ALA A 159 -15.85 7.34 -9.59
N GLU A 160 -15.81 8.36 -10.46
CA GLU A 160 -15.08 9.61 -10.27
C GLU A 160 -15.65 10.50 -9.14
N LYS A 161 -16.82 10.16 -8.59
CA LYS A 161 -17.43 10.77 -7.40
C LYS A 161 -17.37 9.90 -6.17
N SER A 162 -16.84 8.69 -6.30
CA SER A 162 -16.83 7.69 -5.23
C SER A 162 -15.56 7.73 -4.44
N ILE A 163 -15.69 7.75 -3.12
CA ILE A 163 -14.62 7.50 -2.14
C ILE A 163 -14.76 6.04 -1.73
N LEU A 164 -13.77 5.23 -2.11
CA LEU A 164 -13.79 3.81 -1.84
C LEU A 164 -13.29 3.49 -0.43
N TYR A 165 -13.86 2.47 0.21
CA TYR A 165 -13.38 1.94 1.49
C TYR A 165 -13.64 0.44 1.62
N TRP A 166 -12.77 -0.25 2.37
CA TRP A 166 -12.87 -1.69 2.61
C TRP A 166 -13.56 -2.01 3.94
N SER A 167 -13.23 -1.26 4.97
CA SER A 167 -13.72 -1.46 6.33
C SER A 167 -13.96 -0.11 7.01
N GLY A 168 -14.62 -0.16 8.17
CA GLY A 168 -14.89 1.03 8.97
C GLY A 168 -16.25 1.67 8.70
N ARG A 169 -16.44 2.81 9.32
CA ARG A 169 -17.68 3.61 9.27
C ARG A 169 -17.34 5.08 9.01
N PRO A 170 -17.11 5.47 7.73
CA PRO A 170 -16.71 6.85 7.41
C PRO A 170 -17.59 7.91 8.05
N GLU A 171 -18.90 7.70 8.04
CA GLU A 171 -19.88 8.66 8.55
C GLU A 171 -19.81 8.86 10.07
N CYS A 172 -19.21 7.91 10.81
CA CYS A 172 -19.06 8.01 12.27
C CYS A 172 -17.72 8.65 12.68
N ASN A 173 -16.70 8.53 11.86
CA ASN A 173 -15.31 8.91 12.21
C ASN A 173 -14.90 10.25 11.60
N ILE A 174 -15.44 10.60 10.43
CA ILE A 174 -15.13 11.86 9.75
C ILE A 174 -15.92 13.00 10.42
N PRO A 175 -15.27 14.15 10.73
CA PRO A 175 -15.94 15.30 11.30
C PRO A 175 -17.14 15.78 10.46
N PRO A 176 -18.24 16.24 11.09
CA PRO A 176 -19.46 16.66 10.38
C PRO A 176 -19.22 17.73 9.32
N GLU A 177 -18.28 18.65 9.57
CA GLU A 177 -17.93 19.73 8.64
C GLU A 177 -17.30 19.15 7.36
N LEU A 178 -16.41 18.19 7.51
CA LEU A 178 -15.77 17.52 6.35
C LEU A 178 -16.79 16.65 5.61
N LEU A 179 -17.67 15.93 6.33
CA LEU A 179 -18.75 15.17 5.71
C LEU A 179 -19.68 16.08 4.89
N SER A 180 -20.00 17.26 5.42
CA SER A 180 -20.82 18.26 4.73
C SER A 180 -20.13 18.77 3.47
N ALA A 181 -18.83 19.09 3.56
CA ALA A 181 -18.02 19.53 2.43
C ALA A 181 -17.96 18.44 1.31
N LEU A 182 -17.77 17.17 1.69
CA LEU A 182 -17.78 16.05 0.76
C LEU A 182 -19.13 15.96 0.00
N LYS A 183 -20.25 16.06 0.73
CA LYS A 183 -21.60 16.03 0.14
C LYS A 183 -21.85 17.21 -0.81
N VAL A 184 -21.45 18.44 -0.43
CA VAL A 184 -21.56 19.63 -1.28
C VAL A 184 -20.77 19.45 -2.58
N ASN A 185 -19.65 18.75 -2.55
CA ASN A 185 -18.87 18.41 -3.74
C ASN A 185 -19.41 17.18 -4.51
N GLY A 186 -20.55 16.63 -4.10
CA GLY A 186 -21.18 15.47 -4.73
C GLY A 186 -20.42 14.17 -4.56
N LEU A 187 -19.58 14.07 -3.51
CA LEU A 187 -18.79 12.88 -3.22
C LEU A 187 -19.56 11.93 -2.31
N THR A 188 -19.44 10.64 -2.58
CA THR A 188 -20.16 9.58 -1.85
C THR A 188 -19.20 8.48 -1.43
N PHE A 189 -19.46 7.87 -0.26
CA PHE A 189 -18.72 6.70 0.18
C PHE A 189 -19.29 5.43 -0.44
N ARG A 190 -18.41 4.57 -0.95
CA ARG A 190 -18.77 3.29 -1.53
C ARG A 190 -17.91 2.16 -0.96
N LYS A 191 -18.56 1.22 -0.30
CA LYS A 191 -17.89 0.07 0.28
C LYS A 191 -17.45 -0.92 -0.81
N MET A 192 -16.18 -1.33 -0.74
CA MET A 192 -15.64 -2.42 -1.55
C MET A 192 -15.79 -3.72 -0.76
N SER A 193 -16.39 -4.75 -1.35
CA SER A 193 -16.52 -6.09 -0.74
C SER A 193 -15.44 -7.06 -1.22
N SER A 194 -14.81 -6.74 -2.34
CA SER A 194 -13.73 -7.51 -2.97
C SER A 194 -13.03 -6.62 -4.00
N PHE A 195 -11.91 -7.07 -4.55
CA PHE A 195 -11.33 -6.44 -5.75
C PHE A 195 -12.36 -6.50 -6.88
N ALA A 196 -13.09 -5.41 -7.07
CA ALA A 196 -14.12 -5.33 -8.09
C ALA A 196 -13.46 -5.47 -9.48
N LYS A 197 -13.89 -6.44 -10.25
CA LYS A 197 -13.30 -6.78 -11.56
C LYS A 197 -11.77 -7.00 -11.49
N GLY A 198 -11.24 -7.43 -10.33
CA GLY A 198 -9.82 -7.69 -10.13
C GLY A 198 -8.92 -6.46 -9.94
N VAL A 199 -9.47 -5.25 -9.78
CA VAL A 199 -8.71 -3.99 -9.66
C VAL A 199 -8.68 -3.53 -8.20
N GLY A 200 -7.52 -3.10 -7.72
CA GLY A 200 -7.32 -2.50 -6.40
C GLY A 200 -7.54 -0.99 -6.38
N THR A 201 -7.53 -0.43 -5.17
CA THR A 201 -7.69 1.02 -4.96
C THR A 201 -6.48 1.81 -5.43
N ILE A 202 -5.28 1.24 -5.35
CA ILE A 202 -4.02 1.89 -5.75
C ILE A 202 -4.06 2.27 -7.24
N GLU A 203 -4.44 1.32 -8.12
CA GLU A 203 -4.53 1.55 -9.56
C GLU A 203 -5.59 2.61 -9.88
N LEU A 204 -6.79 2.47 -9.28
CA LEU A 204 -7.90 3.40 -9.52
C LEU A 204 -7.58 4.82 -9.04
N PHE A 205 -6.97 4.94 -7.85
CA PHE A 205 -6.53 6.21 -7.30
C PHE A 205 -5.43 6.84 -8.15
N SER A 206 -4.44 6.05 -8.54
CA SER A 206 -3.31 6.50 -9.36
C SER A 206 -3.75 6.98 -10.74
N ALA A 207 -4.78 6.35 -11.31
CA ALA A 207 -5.38 6.74 -12.59
C ALA A 207 -6.44 7.85 -12.47
N ASN A 208 -6.70 8.39 -11.27
CA ASN A 208 -7.76 9.35 -10.97
C ASN A 208 -9.18 8.89 -11.43
N GLN A 209 -9.44 7.58 -11.38
CA GLN A 209 -10.74 7.01 -11.74
C GLN A 209 -11.75 7.03 -10.60
N ILE A 210 -11.29 7.34 -9.39
CA ILE A 210 -12.12 7.49 -8.18
C ILE A 210 -11.84 8.83 -7.52
N ALA A 211 -12.77 9.31 -6.70
CA ALA A 211 -12.60 10.58 -5.98
C ALA A 211 -11.61 10.47 -4.83
N GLY A 212 -11.48 9.29 -4.22
CA GLY A 212 -10.58 9.09 -3.09
C GLY A 212 -10.67 7.70 -2.49
N VAL A 213 -9.90 7.49 -1.43
CA VAL A 213 -9.90 6.27 -0.63
C VAL A 213 -9.97 6.62 0.86
N TYR A 214 -10.77 5.88 1.60
CA TYR A 214 -10.88 5.98 3.05
C TYR A 214 -10.41 4.67 3.70
N TYR A 215 -9.56 4.82 4.70
CA TYR A 215 -9.10 3.74 5.56
C TYR A 215 -9.44 4.00 7.02
N GLU A 216 -9.79 2.94 7.73
CA GLU A 216 -9.88 2.92 9.18
C GLU A 216 -8.98 1.79 9.69
N ASN A 217 -8.04 2.13 10.59
CA ASN A 217 -7.00 1.21 11.05
C ASN A 217 -6.22 0.60 9.87
N MET A 218 -5.54 1.47 9.16
CA MET A 218 -4.81 1.15 7.93
C MET A 218 -3.68 0.15 8.18
N ASN A 219 -3.63 -0.93 7.39
CA ASN A 219 -2.53 -1.88 7.40
C ASN A 219 -1.18 -1.18 7.13
N VAL A 220 -0.12 -1.61 7.84
CA VAL A 220 1.19 -0.97 7.74
C VAL A 220 1.99 -1.38 6.49
N TYR A 221 1.61 -2.47 5.82
CA TYR A 221 2.37 -3.01 4.69
C TYR A 221 1.99 -2.33 3.37
N ASP A 222 0.69 -2.28 3.06
CA ASP A 222 0.09 -1.86 1.78
C ASP A 222 -0.77 -0.60 1.88
N GLY A 223 -1.54 -0.46 2.96
CA GLY A 223 -2.58 0.57 3.11
C GLY A 223 -2.09 2.02 3.05
N CYS A 224 -0.78 2.22 3.01
CA CYS A 224 -0.13 3.53 2.93
C CYS A 224 0.15 3.98 1.49
N ALA A 225 -0.10 3.14 0.49
CA ALA A 225 0.27 3.43 -0.90
C ALA A 225 -0.42 4.68 -1.44
N GLU A 226 -1.74 4.78 -1.32
CA GLU A 226 -2.49 5.95 -1.79
C GLU A 226 -2.15 7.21 -1.00
N TYR A 227 -1.85 7.06 0.31
CA TYR A 227 -1.36 8.17 1.12
C TYR A 227 -0.04 8.72 0.57
N ALA A 228 0.94 7.86 0.33
CA ALA A 228 2.24 8.27 -0.21
C ALA A 228 2.09 8.91 -1.60
N ILE A 229 1.26 8.32 -2.47
CA ILE A 229 0.96 8.87 -3.80
C ILE A 229 0.32 10.26 -3.68
N ALA A 230 -0.69 10.42 -2.81
CA ALA A 230 -1.36 11.70 -2.58
C ALA A 230 -0.36 12.77 -2.10
N THR A 231 0.50 12.43 -1.14
CA THR A 231 1.54 13.32 -0.63
C THR A 231 2.52 13.74 -1.75
N GLY A 232 3.00 12.78 -2.54
CA GLY A 232 3.93 13.03 -3.64
C GLY A 232 3.32 13.85 -4.78
N ARG A 233 1.98 13.86 -4.92
CA ARG A 233 1.21 14.67 -5.87
C ARG A 233 0.69 15.99 -5.31
N GLY A 234 0.86 16.24 -4.00
CA GLY A 234 0.27 17.39 -3.32
C GLY A 234 -1.27 17.35 -3.27
N GLN A 235 -1.85 16.14 -3.23
CA GLN A 235 -3.30 15.92 -3.14
C GLN A 235 -3.80 16.04 -1.70
N PRO A 236 -5.10 16.35 -1.49
CA PRO A 236 -5.68 16.53 -0.16
C PRO A 236 -5.68 15.25 0.67
N LEU A 237 -5.36 15.41 1.94
CA LEU A 237 -5.31 14.34 2.92
C LEU A 237 -5.93 14.82 4.23
N TYR A 238 -6.76 13.96 4.84
CA TYR A 238 -7.43 14.20 6.11
C TYR A 238 -7.26 12.98 7.02
N SER A 239 -7.12 13.22 8.32
CA SER A 239 -7.03 12.17 9.33
C SER A 239 -7.57 12.65 10.67
N ASP A 240 -7.68 11.78 11.64
CA ASP A 240 -8.06 12.11 13.03
C ASP A 240 -7.01 12.96 13.77
N VAL A 241 -5.78 13.04 13.26
CA VAL A 241 -4.71 13.90 13.79
C VAL A 241 -4.57 15.22 13.04
N GLY A 242 -5.46 15.48 12.11
CA GLY A 242 -5.52 16.72 11.32
C GLY A 242 -5.10 16.54 9.86
N SER A 243 -5.29 17.62 9.09
CA SER A 243 -5.00 17.61 7.66
C SER A 243 -3.51 17.38 7.39
N GLY A 244 -3.20 16.49 6.49
CA GLY A 244 -1.85 16.22 6.02
C GLY A 244 -0.95 15.45 6.99
N LYS A 245 -1.49 14.89 8.08
CA LYS A 245 -0.69 14.19 9.10
C LYS A 245 -1.09 12.73 9.25
N LEU A 246 -0.10 11.90 9.54
CA LEU A 246 -0.25 10.50 9.97
C LEU A 246 0.50 10.27 11.28
N ARG A 247 0.06 9.26 12.04
CA ARG A 247 0.81 8.72 13.18
C ARG A 247 1.49 7.43 12.77
N LEU A 248 2.47 7.51 11.88
CA LEU A 248 3.17 6.33 11.39
C LEU A 248 4.06 5.67 12.45
N SER A 249 4.33 6.34 13.58
CA SER A 249 5.01 5.76 14.74
C SER A 249 4.07 5.05 15.72
N ASP A 250 2.75 5.29 15.67
CA ASP A 250 1.77 4.57 16.51
C ASP A 250 1.31 3.28 15.79
N ILE A 251 2.14 2.24 15.91
CA ILE A 251 1.86 0.94 15.29
C ILE A 251 1.23 0.04 16.34
N ARG A 252 0.06 -0.50 16.03
CA ARG A 252 -0.67 -1.45 16.88
C ARG A 252 -0.80 -2.80 16.22
N SER A 253 -1.00 -3.84 17.02
CA SER A 253 -1.23 -5.20 16.55
C SER A 253 -2.67 -5.65 16.83
N SER A 254 -3.18 -6.48 15.94
CA SER A 254 -4.46 -7.18 16.10
C SER A 254 -4.32 -8.61 15.56
N GLN A 255 -5.39 -9.38 15.64
CA GLN A 255 -5.45 -10.69 14.97
C GLN A 255 -5.30 -10.60 13.43
N LYS A 256 -5.44 -9.39 12.86
CA LYS A 256 -5.31 -9.13 11.42
C LYS A 256 -3.94 -8.57 11.01
N GLY A 257 -2.98 -8.54 11.92
CA GLY A 257 -1.65 -7.99 11.67
C GLY A 257 -1.40 -6.62 12.30
N LEU A 258 -0.39 -5.93 11.82
CA LEU A 258 0.01 -4.61 12.28
C LEU A 258 -0.78 -3.52 11.54
N TYR A 259 -1.16 -2.44 12.25
CA TYR A 259 -1.91 -1.34 11.65
C TYR A 259 -1.58 0.01 12.30
N TYR A 260 -1.83 1.08 11.54
CA TYR A 260 -1.85 2.45 12.03
C TYR A 260 -3.29 2.78 12.48
N PRO A 261 -3.50 3.18 13.76
CA PRO A 261 -4.84 3.47 14.27
C PRO A 261 -5.38 4.79 13.71
N GLY A 262 -6.71 4.92 13.75
CA GLY A 262 -7.41 6.10 13.30
C GLY A 262 -7.97 5.99 11.88
N TYR A 263 -8.50 7.10 11.35
CA TYR A 263 -8.96 7.15 9.97
C TYR A 263 -8.04 7.98 9.08
N TYR A 264 -8.02 7.63 7.81
CA TYR A 264 -7.29 8.35 6.76
C TYR A 264 -8.19 8.46 5.54
N LEU A 265 -8.30 9.67 5.01
CA LEU A 265 -9.02 9.97 3.79
C LEU A 265 -8.09 10.72 2.84
N VAL A 266 -7.85 10.14 1.68
CA VAL A 266 -7.10 10.77 0.59
C VAL A 266 -8.04 11.07 -0.55
N LEU A 267 -7.91 12.26 -1.17
CA LEU A 267 -8.72 12.67 -2.30
C LEU A 267 -7.85 12.92 -3.53
N THR A 268 -8.36 12.62 -4.72
CA THR A 268 -7.66 12.88 -5.99
C THR A 268 -7.68 14.36 -6.38
N ARG A 269 -8.55 15.17 -5.77
CA ARG A 269 -8.71 16.61 -6.04
C ARG A 269 -9.19 17.36 -4.80
N PRO A 270 -8.87 18.67 -4.66
CA PRO A 270 -9.38 19.50 -3.58
C PRO A 270 -10.92 19.58 -3.56
N LEU A 271 -11.47 19.78 -2.36
CA LEU A 271 -12.87 20.19 -2.19
C LEU A 271 -12.99 21.67 -2.57
N LYS A 272 -14.11 22.01 -3.19
CA LYS A 272 -14.46 23.40 -3.56
C LYS A 272 -15.07 24.15 -2.39
#